data_4c3eaf23dbf8a4ca606e1161c5cd86e4
#
_entry.id   4c3eaf23dbf8a4ca606e1161c5cd86e4
#
_cell.length_a   1.000
_cell.length_b   1.000
_cell.length_c   1.000
_cell.angle_alpha   90.00
_cell.angle_beta   90.00
_cell.angle_gamma   90.00
#
_symmetry.space_group_name_H-M   'P 1'
#
loop_
_entity.id
_entity.type
_entity.pdbx_description
1 polymer ?
#
loop_
_entity_poly.entity_id
_entity_poly.type
_entity_poly.pdbx_seq_one_letter_code
_entity_poly.pdbx_strand_id
1 'polypeptide(L)'
;ASFDEYTAPIQGRTGPDGKLYMLDWNNLIMIHGGELDNPLRDKSHGRIYRISHKEGKPDRVLNLKDADTKTLTSTLKHPNMFWRLMAQRKLVQQKRIDAIPFLIEMAGDAGVDDIGSNPGVIHALWTLHGLGQVAGSNPEALTVAEQAVRHRSAVVRKNAVRVLPKTSNSTTLLSGLLDEK
;
A
#
# COMPACT_ATOMS: atom_id res chain seq x y z
N ALA A 1 3.86 -24.81 12.40
CA ALA A 1 4.81 -25.84 11.96
C ALA A 1 4.15 -26.68 10.87
N SER A 2 4.91 -27.07 9.85
CA SER A 2 4.49 -28.04 8.84
C SER A 2 5.19 -29.37 9.09
N PHE A 3 4.51 -30.49 8.85
CA PHE A 3 5.11 -31.81 8.82
C PHE A 3 5.71 -32.16 7.43
N ASP A 4 5.51 -31.27 6.45
CA ASP A 4 6.05 -31.43 5.11
C ASP A 4 7.43 -30.76 5.04
N GLU A 5 8.47 -31.56 4.84
CA GLU A 5 9.87 -31.14 4.77
C GLU A 5 10.16 -30.20 3.58
N TYR A 6 9.33 -30.26 2.54
CA TYR A 6 9.41 -29.35 1.37
C TYR A 6 8.81 -27.97 1.63
N THR A 7 8.14 -27.75 2.77
CA THR A 7 7.51 -26.47 3.06
C THR A 7 8.55 -25.42 3.44
N ALA A 8 8.69 -24.41 2.58
CA ALA A 8 9.59 -23.27 2.75
C ALA A 8 8.86 -21.96 2.42
N PRO A 9 8.07 -21.39 3.37
CA PRO A 9 7.34 -20.16 3.13
C PRO A 9 8.28 -18.97 2.93
N ILE A 10 8.10 -18.25 1.84
CA ILE A 10 8.98 -17.13 1.48
C ILE A 10 8.29 -15.74 1.52
N GLN A 11 6.99 -15.69 1.30
CA GLN A 11 6.25 -14.44 1.32
C GLN A 11 4.77 -14.67 1.61
N GLY A 12 4.18 -13.74 2.40
CA GLY A 12 2.75 -13.68 2.64
C GLY A 12 2.14 -12.36 2.16
N ARG A 13 0.93 -12.42 1.59
CA ARG A 13 0.15 -11.27 1.16
C ARG A 13 -1.33 -11.48 1.42
N THR A 14 -2.03 -10.41 1.80
CA THR A 14 -3.49 -10.43 1.85
C THR A 14 -4.05 -10.39 0.43
N GLY A 15 -4.92 -11.35 0.12
CA GLY A 15 -5.59 -11.44 -1.17
C GLY A 15 -6.86 -10.60 -1.26
N PRO A 16 -7.52 -10.60 -2.44
CA PRO A 16 -8.74 -9.82 -2.68
C PRO A 16 -9.92 -10.23 -1.79
N ASP A 17 -9.91 -11.45 -1.30
CA ASP A 17 -10.93 -12.03 -0.41
C ASP A 17 -10.60 -11.90 1.09
N GLY A 18 -9.60 -11.08 1.44
CA GLY A 18 -9.16 -10.85 2.82
C GLY A 18 -8.38 -12.00 3.45
N LYS A 19 -8.10 -13.07 2.70
CA LYS A 19 -7.34 -14.22 3.20
C LYS A 19 -5.84 -14.03 2.99
N LEU A 20 -5.03 -14.70 3.81
CA LEU A 20 -3.57 -14.71 3.64
C LEU A 20 -3.19 -15.70 2.56
N TYR A 21 -2.50 -15.21 1.53
CA TYR A 21 -1.85 -16.02 0.51
C TYR A 21 -0.37 -16.09 0.82
N MET A 22 0.17 -17.29 0.89
CA MET A 22 1.55 -17.56 1.24
C MET A 22 2.23 -18.29 0.09
N LEU A 23 3.27 -17.68 -0.46
CA LEU A 23 4.15 -18.32 -1.43
C LEU A 23 5.04 -19.31 -0.70
N ASP A 24 5.16 -20.50 -1.25
CA ASP A 24 5.99 -21.56 -0.72
C ASP A 24 6.97 -22.04 -1.80
N TRP A 25 8.25 -22.07 -1.45
CA TRP A 25 9.31 -22.49 -2.36
C TRP A 25 9.15 -23.95 -2.79
N ASN A 26 8.51 -24.78 -1.96
CA ASN A 26 8.31 -26.21 -2.21
C ASN A 26 9.61 -26.94 -2.58
N ASN A 27 10.62 -26.83 -1.73
CA ASN A 27 11.90 -27.44 -2.01
C ASN A 27 12.63 -27.83 -0.72
N LEU A 28 13.12 -29.06 -0.66
CA LEU A 28 13.94 -29.53 0.44
C LEU A 28 15.31 -28.83 0.47
N ILE A 29 15.83 -28.49 -0.71
CA ILE A 29 17.15 -27.88 -0.90
C ILE A 29 16.99 -26.37 -1.13
N MET A 30 17.39 -25.55 -0.18
CA MET A 30 17.27 -24.08 -0.24
C MET A 30 18.64 -23.37 -0.42
N ILE A 31 19.65 -24.07 -0.89
CA ILE A 31 21.02 -23.57 -1.06
C ILE A 31 21.20 -22.96 -2.45
N HIS A 32 21.99 -21.88 -2.52
CA HIS A 32 22.35 -21.23 -3.79
C HIS A 32 23.30 -22.09 -4.64
N GLY A 33 23.03 -22.13 -5.93
CA GLY A 33 23.96 -22.42 -7.02
C GLY A 33 24.63 -23.80 -7.07
N GLY A 34 25.23 -24.28 -6.00
CA GLY A 34 26.01 -25.51 -6.00
C GLY A 34 25.24 -26.83 -6.05
N GLU A 35 23.90 -26.74 -5.93
CA GLU A 35 23.04 -27.91 -5.81
C GLU A 35 21.94 -27.96 -6.89
N LEU A 36 22.17 -27.26 -8.02
CA LEU A 36 21.17 -27.20 -9.10
C LEU A 36 20.81 -28.58 -9.66
N ASP A 37 21.73 -29.51 -9.66
CA ASP A 37 21.57 -30.88 -10.17
C ASP A 37 21.22 -31.92 -9.09
N ASN A 38 21.04 -31.47 -7.84
CA ASN A 38 20.63 -32.37 -6.77
C ASN A 38 19.27 -33.02 -7.09
N PRO A 39 19.17 -34.35 -7.07
CA PRO A 39 17.95 -35.08 -7.42
C PRO A 39 16.79 -34.83 -6.44
N LEU A 40 17.09 -34.38 -5.20
CA LEU A 40 16.06 -34.02 -4.22
C LEU A 40 15.46 -32.65 -4.44
N ARG A 41 16.00 -31.86 -5.39
CA ARG A 41 15.48 -30.56 -5.73
C ARG A 41 14.27 -30.68 -6.65
N ASP A 42 13.12 -30.17 -6.19
CA ASP A 42 11.96 -30.03 -7.05
C ASP A 42 12.15 -28.82 -8.00
N LYS A 43 12.24 -29.10 -9.31
CA LYS A 43 12.43 -28.10 -10.36
C LYS A 43 11.13 -27.77 -11.12
N SER A 44 10.04 -28.43 -10.77
CA SER A 44 8.79 -28.42 -11.53
C SER A 44 7.59 -27.84 -10.78
N HIS A 45 7.65 -27.76 -9.46
CA HIS A 45 6.53 -27.32 -8.65
C HIS A 45 6.87 -26.10 -7.80
N GLY A 46 5.87 -25.26 -7.61
CA GLY A 46 5.79 -24.24 -6.57
C GLY A 46 4.40 -24.31 -5.96
N ARG A 47 4.23 -23.80 -4.74
CA ARG A 47 2.94 -23.84 -4.05
C ARG A 47 2.52 -22.45 -3.60
N ILE A 48 1.22 -22.22 -3.62
CA ILE A 48 0.59 -21.05 -3.02
C ILE A 48 -0.48 -21.56 -2.07
N TYR A 49 -0.30 -21.29 -0.79
CA TYR A 49 -1.31 -21.59 0.22
C TYR A 49 -2.25 -20.41 0.40
N ARG A 50 -3.53 -20.70 0.48
CA ARG A 50 -4.55 -19.76 0.92
C ARG A 50 -4.96 -20.14 2.34
N ILE A 51 -4.59 -19.32 3.32
CA ILE A 51 -4.85 -19.57 4.73
C ILE A 51 -6.11 -18.81 5.13
N SER A 52 -7.06 -19.51 5.71
CA SER A 52 -8.31 -18.93 6.20
C SER A 52 -8.68 -19.50 7.57
N HIS A 53 -9.29 -18.66 8.42
CA HIS A 53 -9.91 -19.13 9.64
C HIS A 53 -11.11 -20.00 9.31
N LYS A 54 -11.35 -21.09 10.07
CA LYS A 54 -12.44 -22.06 9.80
C LYS A 54 -13.81 -21.40 9.71
N GLU A 55 -14.09 -20.44 10.59
CA GLU A 55 -15.35 -19.71 10.67
C GLU A 55 -15.31 -18.36 9.92
N GLY A 56 -14.17 -17.99 9.39
CA GLY A 56 -13.96 -16.69 8.73
C GLY A 56 -14.55 -16.69 7.33
N LYS A 57 -15.55 -15.85 7.10
CA LYS A 57 -16.10 -15.61 5.75
C LYS A 57 -15.07 -14.86 4.90
N PRO A 58 -15.02 -15.12 3.58
CA PRO A 58 -14.22 -14.31 2.68
C PRO A 58 -14.83 -12.92 2.51
N ASP A 59 -13.98 -11.90 2.31
CA ASP A 59 -14.42 -10.57 1.89
C ASP A 59 -15.06 -10.64 0.50
N ARG A 60 -15.96 -9.69 0.23
CA ARG A 60 -16.48 -9.53 -1.12
C ARG A 60 -15.37 -9.09 -2.06
N VAL A 61 -15.15 -9.86 -3.10
CA VAL A 61 -14.23 -9.49 -4.18
C VAL A 61 -14.85 -8.38 -5.03
N LEU A 62 -14.15 -7.24 -5.14
CA LEU A 62 -14.60 -6.11 -5.95
C LEU A 62 -14.23 -6.32 -7.42
N ASN A 63 -15.02 -5.72 -8.31
CA ASN A 63 -14.64 -5.58 -9.71
C ASN A 63 -14.33 -4.09 -9.99
N LEU A 64 -13.05 -3.76 -10.10
CA LEU A 64 -12.60 -2.41 -10.41
C LEU A 64 -12.24 -2.22 -11.90
N LYS A 65 -12.56 -3.18 -12.78
CA LYS A 65 -12.13 -3.15 -14.19
C LYS A 65 -12.54 -1.82 -14.86
N ASP A 66 -13.81 -1.49 -14.76
CA ASP A 66 -14.39 -0.30 -15.41
C ASP A 66 -14.91 0.71 -14.36
N ALA A 67 -14.30 0.70 -13.15
CA ALA A 67 -14.71 1.58 -12.07
C ALA A 67 -14.45 3.06 -12.43
N ASP A 68 -15.42 3.90 -12.12
CA ASP A 68 -15.32 5.34 -12.26
C ASP A 68 -14.38 5.97 -11.21
N THR A 69 -14.06 7.23 -11.37
CA THR A 69 -13.17 7.98 -10.49
C THR A 69 -13.67 8.00 -9.05
N LYS A 70 -14.96 8.17 -8.84
CA LYS A 70 -15.57 8.21 -7.50
C LYS A 70 -15.43 6.87 -6.78
N THR A 71 -15.70 5.78 -7.48
CA THR A 71 -15.54 4.41 -6.97
C THR A 71 -14.08 4.11 -6.64
N LEU A 72 -13.14 4.46 -7.52
CA LEU A 72 -11.71 4.27 -7.28
C LEU A 72 -11.24 5.09 -6.07
N THR A 73 -11.64 6.35 -5.98
CA THR A 73 -11.23 7.23 -4.87
C THR A 73 -11.80 6.73 -3.55
N SER A 74 -13.09 6.37 -3.48
CA SER A 74 -13.68 5.79 -2.26
C SER A 74 -13.02 4.48 -1.84
N THR A 75 -12.56 3.67 -2.79
CA THR A 75 -11.86 2.41 -2.54
C THR A 75 -10.49 2.60 -1.85
N LEU A 76 -9.90 3.81 -1.88
CA LEU A 76 -8.68 4.11 -1.12
C LEU A 76 -8.87 4.04 0.41
N LYS A 77 -10.11 4.05 0.89
CA LYS A 77 -10.48 3.85 2.31
C LYS A 77 -10.88 2.39 2.62
N HIS A 78 -10.83 1.47 1.66
CA HIS A 78 -11.24 0.09 1.87
C HIS A 78 -10.42 -0.59 2.98
N PRO A 79 -11.02 -1.38 3.89
CA PRO A 79 -10.28 -2.04 4.98
C PRO A 79 -9.18 -2.98 4.46
N ASN A 80 -9.44 -3.71 3.36
CA ASN A 80 -8.45 -4.59 2.75
C ASN A 80 -7.44 -3.80 1.92
N MET A 81 -6.15 -3.87 2.31
CA MET A 81 -5.05 -3.19 1.63
C MET A 81 -4.92 -3.57 0.15
N PHE A 82 -5.26 -4.80 -0.23
CA PHE A 82 -5.24 -5.23 -1.63
C PHE A 82 -6.06 -4.27 -2.51
N TRP A 83 -7.28 -3.95 -2.10
CA TRP A 83 -8.17 -3.07 -2.87
C TRP A 83 -7.70 -1.62 -2.88
N ARG A 84 -7.15 -1.12 -1.76
CA ARG A 84 -6.55 0.23 -1.73
C ARG A 84 -5.43 0.36 -2.74
N LEU A 85 -4.50 -0.62 -2.77
CA LEU A 85 -3.38 -0.64 -3.72
C LEU A 85 -3.85 -0.75 -5.17
N MET A 86 -4.88 -1.57 -5.45
CA MET A 86 -5.44 -1.70 -6.80
C MET A 86 -6.10 -0.41 -7.27
N ALA A 87 -6.87 0.27 -6.41
CA ALA A 87 -7.49 1.56 -6.72
C ALA A 87 -6.43 2.65 -6.96
N GLN A 88 -5.45 2.78 -6.08
CA GLN A 88 -4.34 3.71 -6.23
C GLN A 88 -3.60 3.48 -7.56
N ARG A 89 -3.25 2.24 -7.86
CA ARG A 89 -2.58 1.87 -9.10
C ARG A 89 -3.38 2.29 -10.32
N LYS A 90 -4.70 2.03 -10.34
CA LYS A 90 -5.56 2.41 -11.47
C LYS A 90 -5.65 3.92 -11.64
N LEU A 91 -5.84 4.67 -10.55
CA LEU A 91 -5.89 6.14 -10.58
C LEU A 91 -4.62 6.72 -11.20
N VAL A 92 -3.45 6.23 -10.80
CA VAL A 92 -2.15 6.70 -11.32
C VAL A 92 -1.91 6.24 -12.76
N GLN A 93 -2.09 4.95 -13.07
CA GLN A 93 -1.82 4.42 -14.41
C GLN A 93 -2.76 4.98 -15.48
N GLN A 94 -4.01 5.23 -15.13
CA GLN A 94 -5.00 5.82 -16.03
C GLN A 94 -4.93 7.36 -16.06
N LYS A 95 -4.00 7.97 -15.31
CA LYS A 95 -3.84 9.43 -15.19
C LYS A 95 -5.16 10.14 -14.86
N ARG A 96 -5.89 9.63 -13.86
CA ARG A 96 -7.21 10.14 -13.49
C ARG A 96 -7.09 11.49 -12.78
N ILE A 97 -6.89 12.54 -13.57
CA ILE A 97 -6.76 13.93 -13.09
C ILE A 97 -8.08 14.42 -12.47
N ASP A 98 -9.20 13.90 -12.93
CA ASP A 98 -10.53 14.15 -12.37
C ASP A 98 -10.68 13.66 -10.91
N ALA A 99 -9.75 12.85 -10.41
CA ALA A 99 -9.70 12.43 -9.01
C ALA A 99 -9.09 13.47 -8.06
N ILE A 100 -8.33 14.44 -8.57
CA ILE A 100 -7.52 15.37 -7.75
C ILE A 100 -8.32 16.07 -6.65
N PRO A 101 -9.50 16.66 -6.89
CA PRO A 101 -10.27 17.32 -5.83
C PRO A 101 -10.64 16.37 -4.69
N PHE A 102 -11.07 15.14 -5.01
CA PHE A 102 -11.42 14.12 -4.03
C PHE A 102 -10.20 13.62 -3.24
N LEU A 103 -9.04 13.57 -3.89
CA LEU A 103 -7.78 13.16 -3.25
C LEU A 103 -7.26 14.23 -2.29
N ILE A 104 -7.39 15.51 -2.65
CA ILE A 104 -7.03 16.64 -1.78
C ILE A 104 -7.92 16.66 -0.54
N GLU A 105 -9.24 16.55 -0.72
CA GLU A 105 -10.20 16.45 0.38
C GLU A 105 -9.84 15.27 1.32
N MET A 106 -9.60 14.09 0.74
CA MET A 106 -9.24 12.90 1.51
C MET A 106 -7.90 13.04 2.24
N ALA A 107 -6.90 13.68 1.62
CA ALA A 107 -5.59 13.89 2.22
C ALA A 107 -5.64 14.90 3.39
N GLY A 108 -6.64 15.78 3.41
CA GLY A 108 -6.90 16.73 4.50
C GLY A 108 -7.67 16.16 5.70
N ASP A 109 -8.08 14.88 5.66
CA ASP A 109 -8.80 14.25 6.77
C ASP A 109 -7.88 14.05 7.98
N ALA A 110 -8.19 14.72 9.10
CA ALA A 110 -7.40 14.66 10.35
C ALA A 110 -7.74 13.47 11.26
N GLY A 111 -8.72 12.64 10.89
CA GLY A 111 -9.18 11.47 11.65
C GLY A 111 -8.13 10.36 11.73
N VAL A 112 -8.33 9.48 12.70
CA VAL A 112 -7.55 8.24 12.84
C VAL A 112 -8.48 7.09 13.22
N ASP A 113 -8.11 5.88 12.82
CA ASP A 113 -8.78 4.65 13.23
C ASP A 113 -8.36 4.21 14.65
N ASP A 114 -8.90 3.07 15.12
CA ASP A 114 -8.67 2.54 16.47
C ASP A 114 -7.20 2.21 16.78
N ILE A 115 -6.37 2.06 15.74
CA ILE A 115 -4.92 1.82 15.88
C ILE A 115 -4.08 3.07 15.61
N GLY A 116 -4.70 4.25 15.53
CA GLY A 116 -4.02 5.52 15.30
C GLY A 116 -3.52 5.72 13.88
N SER A 117 -4.14 5.06 12.88
CA SER A 117 -3.79 5.19 11.45
C SER A 117 -4.90 5.88 10.66
N ASN A 118 -4.57 6.36 9.46
CA ASN A 118 -5.53 6.78 8.44
C ASN A 118 -5.06 6.29 7.06
N PRO A 119 -5.43 5.07 6.67
CA PRO A 119 -5.03 4.51 5.38
C PRO A 119 -5.51 5.32 4.18
N GLY A 120 -6.68 5.94 4.27
CA GLY A 120 -7.24 6.80 3.21
C GLY A 120 -6.32 7.98 2.89
N VAL A 121 -5.88 8.71 3.92
CA VAL A 121 -4.93 9.84 3.78
C VAL A 121 -3.62 9.37 3.15
N ILE A 122 -3.07 8.24 3.63
CA ILE A 122 -1.81 7.70 3.10
C ILE A 122 -1.93 7.41 1.61
N HIS A 123 -2.99 6.71 1.18
CA HIS A 123 -3.19 6.37 -0.22
C HIS A 123 -3.52 7.58 -1.08
N ALA A 124 -4.24 8.59 -0.55
CA ALA A 124 -4.50 9.85 -1.24
C ALA A 124 -3.20 10.61 -1.51
N LEU A 125 -2.33 10.77 -0.51
CA LEU A 125 -1.02 11.42 -0.64
C LEU A 125 -0.16 10.73 -1.72
N TRP A 126 -0.06 9.40 -1.68
CA TRP A 126 0.70 8.65 -2.68
C TRP A 126 0.08 8.68 -4.07
N THR A 127 -1.26 8.79 -4.17
CA THR A 127 -1.93 8.94 -5.46
C THR A 127 -1.66 10.33 -6.06
N LEU A 128 -1.77 11.39 -5.26
CA LEU A 128 -1.41 12.76 -5.67
C LEU A 128 0.06 12.84 -6.11
N HIS A 129 0.96 12.21 -5.36
CA HIS A 129 2.38 12.13 -5.72
C HIS A 129 2.57 11.38 -7.05
N GLY A 130 1.93 10.21 -7.22
CA GLY A 130 2.01 9.41 -8.45
C GLY A 130 1.41 10.09 -9.68
N LEU A 131 0.44 11.00 -9.48
CA LEU A 131 -0.12 11.87 -10.52
C LEU A 131 0.72 13.13 -10.78
N GLY A 132 1.86 13.31 -10.09
CA GLY A 132 2.75 14.45 -10.24
C GLY A 132 2.24 15.76 -9.61
N GLN A 133 1.18 15.71 -8.80
CA GLN A 133 0.53 16.92 -8.28
C GLN A 133 1.28 17.56 -7.12
N VAL A 134 1.95 16.78 -6.28
CA VAL A 134 2.68 17.28 -5.10
C VAL A 134 3.97 17.99 -5.47
N ALA A 135 4.58 17.64 -6.60
CA ALA A 135 5.87 18.19 -7.04
C ALA A 135 5.80 19.63 -7.64
N GLY A 136 4.74 20.40 -7.34
CA GLY A 136 4.64 21.80 -7.68
C GLY A 136 3.70 22.16 -8.83
N SER A 137 3.05 21.19 -9.46
CA SER A 137 2.04 21.44 -10.50
C SER A 137 0.67 21.84 -9.92
N ASN A 138 0.43 21.57 -8.64
CA ASN A 138 -0.82 21.89 -7.95
C ASN A 138 -0.53 22.41 -6.53
N PRO A 139 -0.72 23.72 -6.26
CA PRO A 139 -0.44 24.31 -4.96
C PRO A 139 -1.28 23.71 -3.82
N GLU A 140 -2.53 23.35 -4.07
CA GLU A 140 -3.41 22.76 -3.05
C GLU A 140 -2.93 21.35 -2.67
N ALA A 141 -2.49 20.55 -3.64
CA ALA A 141 -1.94 19.24 -3.38
C ALA A 141 -0.61 19.30 -2.59
N LEU A 142 0.21 20.31 -2.85
CA LEU A 142 1.42 20.56 -2.05
C LEU A 142 1.04 20.97 -0.63
N THR A 143 0.13 21.94 -0.48
CA THR A 143 -0.31 22.43 0.83
C THR A 143 -0.85 21.32 1.71
N VAL A 144 -1.73 20.45 1.18
CA VAL A 144 -2.28 19.33 1.97
C VAL A 144 -1.20 18.32 2.36
N ALA A 145 -0.19 18.08 1.50
CA ALA A 145 0.93 17.22 1.84
C ALA A 145 1.84 17.83 2.92
N GLU A 146 2.06 19.14 2.90
CA GLU A 146 2.79 19.88 3.94
C GLU A 146 2.03 19.88 5.28
N GLN A 147 0.70 20.04 5.26
CA GLN A 147 -0.12 19.92 6.48
C GLN A 147 -0.08 18.51 7.08
N ALA A 148 -0.04 17.48 6.23
CA ALA A 148 -0.01 16.09 6.66
C ALA A 148 1.26 15.69 7.44
N VAL A 149 2.34 16.49 7.40
CA VAL A 149 3.54 16.24 8.25
C VAL A 149 3.28 16.49 9.74
N ARG A 150 2.17 17.18 10.07
CA ARG A 150 1.69 17.40 11.44
C ARG A 150 0.46 16.58 11.81
N HIS A 151 0.09 15.61 10.98
CA HIS A 151 -1.07 14.76 11.21
C HIS A 151 -0.94 13.97 12.53
N ARG A 152 -2.06 13.70 13.22
CA ARG A 152 -2.09 12.93 14.48
C ARG A 152 -1.46 11.55 14.34
N SER A 153 -1.67 10.87 13.19
CA SER A 153 -1.07 9.57 12.90
C SER A 153 0.40 9.68 12.53
N ALA A 154 1.27 9.01 13.29
CA ALA A 154 2.70 8.91 12.97
C ALA A 154 2.97 8.26 11.60
N VAL A 155 2.10 7.31 11.21
CA VAL A 155 2.21 6.64 9.91
C VAL A 155 1.89 7.60 8.77
N VAL A 156 0.87 8.47 8.94
CA VAL A 156 0.57 9.53 7.97
C VAL A 156 1.74 10.51 7.87
N ARG A 157 2.26 11.02 9.01
CA ARG A 157 3.42 11.93 9.01
C ARG A 157 4.61 11.35 8.25
N LYS A 158 4.96 10.08 8.53
CA LYS A 158 6.03 9.38 7.81
C LYS A 158 5.82 9.34 6.31
N ASN A 159 4.60 9.12 5.84
CA ASN A 159 4.29 9.07 4.41
C ASN A 159 4.23 10.47 3.80
N ALA A 160 3.74 11.48 4.52
CA ALA A 160 3.76 12.87 4.09
C ALA A 160 5.20 13.34 3.79
N VAL A 161 6.13 13.12 4.72
CA VAL A 161 7.57 13.43 4.51
C VAL A 161 8.13 12.78 3.23
N ARG A 162 7.68 11.58 2.90
CA ARG A 162 8.17 10.83 1.73
C ARG A 162 7.65 11.34 0.39
N VAL A 163 6.45 11.92 0.37
CA VAL A 163 5.83 12.42 -0.86
C VAL A 163 6.18 13.88 -1.14
N LEU A 164 6.68 14.63 -0.15
CA LEU A 164 7.10 16.01 -0.34
C LEU A 164 8.23 16.12 -1.37
N PRO A 165 8.21 17.17 -2.22
CA PRO A 165 9.29 17.43 -3.16
C PRO A 165 10.58 17.82 -2.41
N LYS A 166 11.74 17.46 -2.95
CA LYS A 166 13.04 17.78 -2.37
C LYS A 166 13.44 19.23 -2.71
N THR A 167 12.77 20.19 -2.07
CA THR A 167 13.02 21.63 -2.25
C THR A 167 13.55 22.26 -0.96
N SER A 168 14.11 23.48 -1.06
CA SER A 168 14.52 24.26 0.11
C SER A 168 13.35 24.53 1.05
N ASN A 169 12.14 24.81 0.51
CA ASN A 169 10.95 25.03 1.33
C ASN A 169 10.57 23.79 2.14
N SER A 170 10.56 22.60 1.50
CA SER A 170 10.30 21.35 2.22
C SER A 170 11.38 21.06 3.27
N THR A 171 12.64 21.37 2.98
CA THR A 171 13.74 21.22 3.95
C THR A 171 13.54 22.14 5.15
N THR A 172 13.21 23.41 4.93
CA THR A 172 12.94 24.38 6.00
C THR A 172 11.75 23.94 6.86
N LEU A 173 10.65 23.49 6.23
CA LEU A 173 9.48 22.96 6.93
C LEU A 173 9.87 21.78 7.83
N LEU A 174 10.61 20.82 7.31
CA LEU A 174 10.98 19.60 8.06
C LEU A 174 12.00 19.89 9.15
N SER A 175 12.94 20.82 8.93
CA SER A 175 13.92 21.25 9.97
C SER A 175 13.17 21.91 11.15
N GLY A 176 12.18 22.75 10.88
CA GLY A 176 11.37 23.36 11.94
C GLY A 176 10.62 22.35 12.82
N LEU A 177 10.29 21.16 12.29
CA LEU A 177 9.64 20.11 13.08
C LEU A 177 10.61 19.39 14.06
N LEU A 178 11.91 19.47 13.84
CA LEU A 178 12.90 18.87 14.76
C LEU A 178 13.05 19.68 16.05
N ASP A 179 12.69 20.96 16.00
CA ASP A 179 12.78 21.89 17.13
C ASP A 179 11.48 21.90 17.96
N GLU A 180 10.38 21.32 17.45
CA GLU A 180 9.11 21.15 18.16
C GLU A 180 9.25 19.96 19.15
N LYS A 181 9.29 20.25 20.49
CA LYS A 181 9.35 19.24 21.57
C LYS A 181 7.95 18.76 21.96
#